data_29da2f39ced99b46dfc75d653a7dc91d
#
_entry.id   29da2f39ced99b46dfc75d653a7dc91d
#
_cell.length_a   1.000
_cell.length_b   1.000
_cell.length_c   1.000
_cell.angle_alpha   90.00
_cell.angle_beta   90.00
_cell.angle_gamma   90.00
#
_symmetry.space_group_name_H-M   'P 1'
#
loop_
_entity.id
_entity.type
_entity.pdbx_description
1 polymer ?
#
loop_
_entity_poly.entity_id
_entity_poly.type
_entity_poly.pdbx_seq_one_letter_code
_entity_poly.pdbx_strand_id
1 'polypeptide(L)'
;QIIHQSEELGNGWGVALDDTKDVYMTDDKFLRQVGKRKEPTRYIIDDMLDIDSVDAIYKIYVAIPKEEEEKLTKKELIGHLRFEPEYLMFQPDNKRGGIVKMMEYLGADIKNVVVFGDDYNDMDMFCKDWFSIAMGNGCQDLKDMASYVTDTNVNDGIKKACEHFEWI
;
A
#
# COMPACT_ATOMS: atom_id res chain seq x y z
N GLN A 1 11.26 12.47 7.93
CA GLN A 1 10.34 13.21 8.80
C GLN A 1 9.42 12.28 9.61
N ILE A 2 8.70 11.33 8.99
CA ILE A 2 7.82 10.36 9.70
C ILE A 2 8.61 9.56 10.72
N ILE A 3 9.75 9.01 10.32
CA ILE A 3 10.62 8.20 11.17
C ILE A 3 11.16 9.03 12.35
N HIS A 4 11.69 10.22 12.09
CA HIS A 4 12.20 11.09 13.16
C HIS A 4 11.12 11.47 14.16
N GLN A 5 9.91 11.84 13.70
CA GLN A 5 8.80 12.09 14.62
C GLN A 5 8.41 10.83 15.42
N SER A 6 8.49 9.64 14.80
CA SER A 6 8.23 8.38 15.51
C SER A 6 9.22 8.16 16.65
N GLU A 7 10.50 8.45 16.41
CA GLU A 7 11.56 8.39 17.44
C GLU A 7 11.31 9.39 18.57
N GLU A 8 10.95 10.64 18.25
CA GLU A 8 10.60 11.67 19.23
C GLU A 8 9.42 11.25 20.11
N LEU A 9 8.44 10.56 19.53
CA LEU A 9 7.28 10.03 20.24
C LEU A 9 7.59 8.73 21.02
N GLY A 10 8.80 8.19 20.89
CA GLY A 10 9.17 6.95 21.55
C GLY A 10 8.66 5.70 20.86
N ASN A 11 8.25 5.79 19.58
CA ASN A 11 7.77 4.68 18.80
C ASN A 11 8.92 3.98 18.04
N GLY A 12 8.87 2.64 18.00
CA GLY A 12 9.73 1.86 17.13
C GLY A 12 9.28 1.96 15.67
N TRP A 13 10.22 1.77 14.77
CA TRP A 13 9.96 1.79 13.34
C TRP A 13 10.74 0.71 12.59
N GLY A 14 10.31 0.42 11.37
CA GLY A 14 11.03 -0.43 10.43
C GLY A 14 10.78 0.05 9.01
N VAL A 15 11.70 -0.23 8.11
CA VAL A 15 11.63 0.18 6.69
C VAL A 15 11.88 -0.99 5.75
N ALA A 16 11.14 -1.02 4.65
CA ALA A 16 11.49 -1.86 3.51
C ALA A 16 12.27 -0.99 2.50
N LEU A 17 13.46 -1.43 2.15
CA LEU A 17 14.38 -0.73 1.24
C LEU A 17 14.35 -1.29 -0.18
N ASP A 18 13.62 -2.35 -0.39
CA ASP A 18 13.42 -3.03 -1.67
C ASP A 18 12.05 -3.76 -1.70
N ASP A 19 11.79 -4.55 -2.71
CA ASP A 19 10.58 -5.36 -2.89
C ASP A 19 10.66 -6.75 -2.24
N THR A 20 11.67 -7.01 -1.43
CA THR A 20 11.79 -8.25 -0.66
C THR A 20 10.87 -8.26 0.56
N LYS A 21 10.96 -9.33 1.36
CA LYS A 21 10.24 -9.43 2.64
C LYS A 21 11.06 -8.90 3.83
N ASP A 22 12.14 -8.18 3.53
CA ASP A 22 13.05 -7.67 4.55
C ASP A 22 12.56 -6.33 5.09
N VAL A 23 12.56 -6.23 6.42
CA VAL A 23 12.27 -4.98 7.13
C VAL A 23 13.47 -4.67 8.02
N TYR A 24 14.10 -3.56 7.72
CA TYR A 24 15.28 -3.06 8.42
C TYR A 24 14.87 -2.11 9.54
N MET A 25 15.58 -2.18 10.65
CA MET A 25 15.41 -1.32 11.82
C MET A 25 16.74 -1.16 12.54
N THR A 26 16.91 -0.07 13.27
CA THR A 26 18.16 0.19 14.02
C THR A 26 18.22 -0.55 15.35
N ASP A 27 17.06 -0.93 15.90
CA ASP A 27 16.94 -1.67 17.16
C ASP A 27 15.70 -2.59 17.14
N ASP A 28 15.45 -3.28 18.23
CA ASP A 28 14.31 -4.21 18.37
C ASP A 28 13.01 -3.54 18.89
N LYS A 29 12.98 -2.22 19.01
CA LYS A 29 11.88 -1.47 19.63
C LYS A 29 10.54 -1.69 18.92
N PHE A 30 10.54 -1.65 17.59
CA PHE A 30 9.34 -1.96 16.80
C PHE A 30 8.79 -3.35 17.17
N LEU A 31 9.63 -4.38 17.17
CA LEU A 31 9.23 -5.74 17.50
C LEU A 31 8.70 -5.88 18.92
N ARG A 32 9.30 -5.18 19.88
CA ARG A 32 8.83 -5.19 21.27
C ARG A 32 7.45 -4.55 21.42
N GLN A 33 7.16 -3.50 20.65
CA GLN A 33 5.89 -2.76 20.72
C GLN A 33 4.76 -3.44 19.93
N VAL A 34 5.07 -3.99 18.75
CA VAL A 34 4.08 -4.60 17.85
C VAL A 34 3.89 -6.09 18.13
N GLY A 35 4.89 -6.74 18.69
CA GLY A 35 4.91 -8.19 18.83
C GLY A 35 5.24 -8.91 17.51
N LYS A 36 5.08 -10.24 17.52
CA LYS A 36 5.42 -11.08 16.37
C LYS A 36 4.29 -11.05 15.35
N ARG A 37 4.57 -10.53 14.14
CA ARG A 37 3.61 -10.50 13.04
C ARG A 37 3.36 -11.92 12.47
N LYS A 38 2.15 -12.13 11.93
CA LYS A 38 1.74 -13.40 11.32
C LYS A 38 2.40 -13.69 9.98
N GLU A 39 2.77 -12.64 9.25
CA GLU A 39 3.35 -12.79 7.92
C GLU A 39 4.84 -13.13 7.94
N PRO A 40 5.33 -13.84 6.91
CA PRO A 40 6.73 -14.22 6.79
C PRO A 40 7.60 -13.01 6.43
N THR A 41 7.72 -12.07 7.36
CA THR A 41 8.61 -10.91 7.25
C THR A 41 9.92 -11.25 7.94
N ARG A 42 11.02 -10.99 7.28
CA ARG A 42 12.35 -11.11 7.89
C ARG A 42 12.74 -9.76 8.46
N TYR A 43 12.93 -9.70 9.78
CA TYR A 43 13.37 -8.49 10.46
C TYR A 43 14.89 -8.49 10.58
N ILE A 44 15.51 -7.39 10.16
CA ILE A 44 16.95 -7.18 10.17
C ILE A 44 17.24 -5.99 11.08
N ILE A 45 17.99 -6.24 12.15
CA ILE A 45 18.48 -5.18 13.00
C ILE A 45 19.86 -4.79 12.46
N ASP A 46 19.96 -3.55 12.02
CA ASP A 46 21.21 -2.93 11.53
C ASP A 46 21.39 -1.61 12.29
N ASP A 47 22.22 -1.66 13.31
CA ASP A 47 22.52 -0.51 14.18
C ASP A 47 23.35 0.57 13.48
N MET A 48 23.90 0.27 12.30
CA MET A 48 24.63 1.20 11.45
C MET A 48 23.76 1.84 10.36
N LEU A 49 22.47 1.45 10.25
CA LEU A 49 21.56 2.00 9.24
C LEU A 49 21.36 3.51 9.44
N ASP A 50 21.87 4.29 8.53
CA ASP A 50 21.62 5.72 8.44
C ASP A 50 20.43 5.98 7.50
N ILE A 51 19.26 6.18 8.09
CA ILE A 51 18.00 6.35 7.35
C ILE A 51 17.98 7.60 6.46
N ASP A 52 18.79 8.60 6.76
CA ASP A 52 18.88 9.83 5.97
C ASP A 52 19.78 9.66 4.73
N SER A 53 20.58 8.61 4.69
CA SER A 53 21.48 8.29 3.57
C SER A 53 20.96 7.24 2.59
N VAL A 54 19.78 6.60 2.86
CA VAL A 54 19.24 5.61 1.94
C VAL A 54 18.64 6.26 0.68
N ASP A 55 18.87 5.64 -0.48
CA ASP A 55 18.41 6.17 -1.76
C ASP A 55 16.88 6.14 -1.91
N ALA A 56 16.24 5.12 -1.37
CA ALA A 56 14.80 4.94 -1.46
C ALA A 56 14.23 4.12 -0.29
N ILE A 57 13.06 4.50 0.16
CA ILE A 57 12.27 3.75 1.13
C ILE A 57 10.94 3.35 0.47
N TYR A 58 10.68 2.07 0.38
CA TYR A 58 9.45 1.53 -0.24
C TYR A 58 8.29 1.52 0.73
N LYS A 59 8.54 1.19 2.00
CA LYS A 59 7.53 1.17 3.06
C LYS A 59 8.15 1.60 4.39
N ILE A 60 7.35 2.26 5.21
CA ILE A 60 7.70 2.57 6.61
C ILE A 60 6.64 1.91 7.50
N TYR A 61 7.06 1.26 8.54
CA TYR A 61 6.22 0.73 9.60
C TYR A 61 6.49 1.49 10.88
N VAL A 62 5.46 2.00 11.53
CA VAL A 62 5.58 2.74 12.80
C VAL A 62 4.71 2.05 13.85
N ALA A 63 5.32 1.64 14.94
CA ALA A 63 4.63 1.05 16.10
C ALA A 63 3.90 2.15 16.87
N ILE A 64 2.67 2.42 16.46
CA ILE A 64 1.80 3.39 17.14
C ILE A 64 0.38 2.81 17.25
N PRO A 65 -0.16 2.67 18.47
CA PRO A 65 -1.52 2.22 18.67
C PRO A 65 -2.52 3.24 18.11
N LYS A 66 -3.72 2.77 17.78
CA LYS A 66 -4.74 3.60 17.14
C LYS A 66 -5.10 4.84 17.96
N GLU A 67 -5.15 4.70 19.26
CA GLU A 67 -5.51 5.77 20.19
C GLU A 67 -4.48 6.91 20.24
N GLU A 68 -3.25 6.63 19.80
CA GLU A 68 -2.14 7.59 19.77
C GLU A 68 -1.82 8.11 18.37
N GLU A 69 -2.50 7.62 17.36
CA GLU A 69 -2.23 7.92 15.94
C GLU A 69 -2.19 9.42 15.63
N GLU A 70 -3.06 10.20 16.24
CA GLU A 70 -3.12 11.66 16.05
C GLU A 70 -1.87 12.40 16.56
N LYS A 71 -1.05 11.77 17.39
CA LYS A 71 0.24 12.33 17.83
C LYS A 71 1.27 12.35 16.67
N LEU A 72 1.14 11.42 15.72
CA LEU A 72 2.00 11.35 14.55
C LEU A 72 1.48 12.31 13.45
N THR A 73 1.71 13.61 13.65
CA THR A 73 1.21 14.67 12.75
C THR A 73 1.80 14.61 11.34
N LYS A 74 2.95 13.95 11.17
CA LYS A 74 3.59 13.75 9.87
C LYS A 74 3.00 12.59 9.05
N LYS A 75 2.02 11.87 9.60
CA LYS A 75 1.35 10.76 8.89
C LYS A 75 0.71 11.19 7.57
N GLU A 76 0.27 12.46 7.46
CA GLU A 76 -0.37 13.00 6.26
C GLU A 76 0.60 13.31 5.10
N LEU A 77 1.92 13.15 5.32
CA LEU A 77 2.91 13.40 4.26
C LEU A 77 2.90 12.35 3.15
N ILE A 78 2.42 11.15 3.46
CA ILE A 78 2.36 10.02 2.52
C ILE A 78 1.17 9.13 2.88
N GLY A 79 0.63 8.41 1.92
CA GLY A 79 -0.44 7.45 2.15
C GLY A 79 -0.09 6.42 3.21
N HIS A 80 -1.05 6.11 4.06
CA HIS A 80 -0.86 5.16 5.14
C HIS A 80 -2.10 4.29 5.36
N LEU A 81 -1.84 3.09 5.86
CA LEU A 81 -2.85 2.07 6.12
C LEU A 81 -2.61 1.46 7.51
N ARG A 82 -3.70 1.11 8.17
CA ARG A 82 -3.66 0.37 9.43
C ARG A 82 -4.26 -1.02 9.22
N PHE A 83 -3.37 -2.02 9.10
CA PHE A 83 -3.79 -3.42 9.00
C PHE A 83 -3.99 -4.08 10.37
N GLU A 84 -3.22 -3.63 11.37
CA GLU A 84 -3.26 -4.17 12.74
C GLU A 84 -3.34 -3.00 13.74
N PRO A 85 -3.95 -3.20 14.91
CA PRO A 85 -4.14 -2.12 15.89
C PRO A 85 -2.83 -1.46 16.36
N GLU A 86 -1.71 -2.19 16.33
CA GLU A 86 -0.46 -1.82 16.97
C GLU A 86 0.44 -0.95 16.10
N TYR A 87 0.21 -0.89 14.76
CA TYR A 87 1.10 -0.14 13.88
C TYR A 87 0.42 0.50 12.67
N LEU A 88 1.03 1.56 12.15
CA LEU A 88 0.75 2.13 10.83
C LEU A 88 1.80 1.67 9.82
N MET A 89 1.35 1.41 8.60
CA MET A 89 2.22 1.20 7.44
C MET A 89 2.05 2.37 6.48
N PHE A 90 3.16 2.93 6.05
CA PHE A 90 3.24 4.01 5.07
C PHE A 90 3.82 3.46 3.77
N GLN A 91 3.16 3.76 2.68
CA GLN A 91 3.65 3.46 1.33
C GLN A 91 3.07 4.46 0.34
N PRO A 92 3.73 4.70 -0.80
CA PRO A 92 3.08 5.44 -1.89
C PRO A 92 1.81 4.72 -2.31
N ASP A 93 0.66 5.38 -2.20
CA ASP A 93 -0.66 4.81 -2.49
C ASP A 93 -1.34 5.48 -3.70
N ASN A 94 -0.69 6.42 -4.34
CA ASN A 94 -1.21 7.10 -5.53
C ASN A 94 -1.12 6.19 -6.78
N LYS A 95 -1.89 5.12 -6.79
CA LYS A 95 -1.98 4.17 -7.90
C LYS A 95 -2.47 4.85 -9.18
N ARG A 96 -3.45 5.74 -9.05
CA ARG A 96 -3.94 6.55 -10.18
C ARG A 96 -2.83 7.39 -10.83
N GLY A 97 -2.05 8.09 -10.02
CA GLY A 97 -0.91 8.86 -10.51
C GLY A 97 0.17 7.99 -11.17
N GLY A 98 0.38 6.79 -10.65
CA GLY A 98 1.26 5.78 -11.26
C GLY A 98 0.78 5.37 -12.66
N ILE A 99 -0.52 5.11 -12.82
CA ILE A 99 -1.15 4.77 -14.11
C ILE A 99 -0.97 5.92 -15.11
N VAL A 100 -1.29 7.17 -14.70
CA VAL A 100 -1.15 8.35 -15.56
C VAL A 100 0.28 8.48 -16.08
N LYS A 101 1.28 8.41 -15.19
CA LYS A 101 2.70 8.46 -15.56
C LYS A 101 3.11 7.34 -16.51
N MET A 102 2.59 6.12 -16.30
CA MET A 102 2.85 4.99 -17.19
C MET A 102 2.30 5.23 -18.59
N MET A 103 1.07 5.74 -18.69
CA MET A 103 0.45 6.05 -19.99
C MET A 103 1.16 7.18 -20.72
N GLU A 104 1.60 8.22 -20.01
CA GLU A 104 2.45 9.30 -20.55
C GLU A 104 3.77 8.73 -21.09
N TYR A 105 4.44 7.88 -20.32
CA TYR A 105 5.70 7.25 -20.74
C TYR A 105 5.53 6.39 -21.99
N LEU A 106 4.42 5.65 -22.09
CA LEU A 106 4.09 4.79 -23.24
C LEU A 106 3.56 5.60 -24.46
N GLY A 107 3.26 6.87 -24.30
CA GLY A 107 2.58 7.66 -25.32
C GLY A 107 1.20 7.12 -25.69
N ALA A 108 0.52 6.47 -24.75
CA ALA A 108 -0.75 5.79 -24.98
C ALA A 108 -1.94 6.60 -24.43
N ASP A 109 -3.13 6.41 -25.03
CA ASP A 109 -4.35 7.10 -24.61
C ASP A 109 -4.84 6.50 -23.28
N ILE A 110 -5.07 7.36 -22.30
CA ILE A 110 -5.58 7.01 -20.97
C ILE A 110 -6.93 6.27 -21.03
N LYS A 111 -7.71 6.47 -22.07
CA LYS A 111 -8.98 5.79 -22.31
C LYS A 111 -8.82 4.28 -22.58
N ASN A 112 -7.62 3.85 -22.92
CA ASN A 112 -7.30 2.44 -23.15
C ASN A 112 -6.92 1.70 -21.87
N VAL A 113 -6.95 2.38 -20.73
CA VAL A 113 -6.66 1.77 -19.42
C VAL A 113 -7.85 0.97 -18.95
N VAL A 114 -7.58 -0.23 -18.44
CA VAL A 114 -8.51 -1.03 -17.65
C VAL A 114 -7.85 -1.35 -16.33
N VAL A 115 -8.57 -1.13 -15.24
CA VAL A 115 -8.09 -1.44 -13.89
C VAL A 115 -8.94 -2.53 -13.24
N PHE A 116 -8.28 -3.35 -12.43
CA PHE A 116 -8.92 -4.32 -11.55
C PHE A 116 -8.59 -3.96 -10.10
N GLY A 117 -9.56 -4.10 -9.21
CA GLY A 117 -9.34 -3.84 -7.78
C GLY A 117 -10.30 -4.64 -6.90
N ASP A 118 -9.94 -4.81 -5.63
CA ASP A 118 -10.75 -5.55 -4.67
C ASP A 118 -10.84 -4.89 -3.28
N ASP A 119 -10.00 -3.92 -2.94
CA ASP A 119 -9.99 -3.35 -1.59
C ASP A 119 -9.89 -1.81 -1.62
N TYR A 120 -10.03 -1.20 -0.45
CA TYR A 120 -10.03 0.25 -0.24
C TYR A 120 -8.78 0.96 -0.79
N ASN A 121 -7.63 0.30 -0.81
CA ASN A 121 -6.40 0.83 -1.39
C ASN A 121 -6.42 0.92 -2.93
N ASP A 122 -7.47 0.44 -3.58
CA ASP A 122 -7.68 0.52 -5.03
C ASP A 122 -8.65 1.63 -5.43
N MET A 123 -9.32 2.26 -4.47
CA MET A 123 -10.41 3.21 -4.75
C MET A 123 -9.96 4.41 -5.58
N ASP A 124 -8.71 4.88 -5.44
CA ASP A 124 -8.19 5.99 -6.24
C ASP A 124 -8.07 5.68 -7.74
N MET A 125 -8.00 4.37 -8.11
CA MET A 125 -8.02 3.93 -9.49
C MET A 125 -9.43 3.85 -10.09
N PHE A 126 -10.49 3.86 -9.26
CA PHE A 126 -11.88 3.75 -9.73
C PHE A 126 -12.44 5.15 -10.02
N CYS A 127 -12.10 5.67 -11.18
CA CYS A 127 -12.48 7.01 -11.65
C CYS A 127 -13.13 6.94 -13.04
N LYS A 128 -13.58 8.07 -13.55
CA LYS A 128 -14.28 8.15 -14.85
C LYS A 128 -13.33 8.27 -16.06
N ASP A 129 -12.02 8.31 -15.83
CA ASP A 129 -11.04 8.52 -16.90
C ASP A 129 -10.80 7.24 -17.71
N TRP A 130 -11.10 6.06 -17.13
CA TRP A 130 -10.92 4.75 -17.73
C TRP A 130 -11.92 3.70 -17.22
N PHE A 131 -11.83 2.49 -17.74
CA PHE A 131 -12.72 1.40 -17.37
C PHE A 131 -12.24 0.68 -16.11
N SER A 132 -13.11 0.55 -15.12
CA SER A 132 -12.79 -0.05 -13.83
C SER A 132 -13.61 -1.31 -13.58
N ILE A 133 -12.96 -2.37 -13.11
CA ILE A 133 -13.57 -3.68 -12.84
C ILE A 133 -13.30 -4.05 -11.38
N ALA A 134 -14.36 -4.17 -10.59
CA ALA A 134 -14.26 -4.69 -9.24
C ALA A 134 -14.28 -6.22 -9.24
N MET A 135 -13.43 -6.81 -8.44
CA MET A 135 -13.43 -8.25 -8.19
C MET A 135 -14.64 -8.65 -7.35
N GLY A 136 -15.19 -9.83 -7.60
CA GLY A 136 -16.36 -10.36 -6.89
C GLY A 136 -16.16 -10.52 -5.37
N ASN A 137 -14.92 -10.70 -4.92
CA ASN A 137 -14.55 -10.69 -3.50
C ASN A 137 -14.26 -9.28 -2.95
N GLY A 138 -14.33 -8.23 -3.77
CA GLY A 138 -13.99 -6.87 -3.36
C GLY A 138 -14.99 -6.25 -2.38
N CYS A 139 -14.59 -5.15 -1.75
CA CYS A 139 -15.45 -4.38 -0.86
C CYS A 139 -16.64 -3.74 -1.61
N GLN A 140 -17.75 -3.49 -0.90
CA GLN A 140 -18.98 -3.02 -1.53
C GLN A 140 -18.79 -1.63 -2.14
N ASP A 141 -18.10 -0.73 -1.44
CA ASP A 141 -17.87 0.64 -1.90
C ASP A 141 -17.15 0.67 -3.26
N LEU A 142 -16.18 -0.22 -3.46
CA LEU A 142 -15.47 -0.37 -4.73
C LEU A 142 -16.37 -0.89 -5.84
N LYS A 143 -17.22 -1.88 -5.54
CA LYS A 143 -18.21 -2.42 -6.48
C LYS A 143 -19.21 -1.37 -6.94
N ASP A 144 -19.63 -0.49 -6.04
CA ASP A 144 -20.57 0.59 -6.33
C ASP A 144 -19.96 1.67 -7.25
N MET A 145 -18.64 1.80 -7.25
CA MET A 145 -17.89 2.73 -8.12
C MET A 145 -17.51 2.10 -9.48
N ALA A 146 -17.49 0.78 -9.58
CA ALA A 146 -16.96 0.05 -10.72
C ALA A 146 -17.84 0.20 -11.97
N SER A 147 -17.20 0.21 -13.14
CA SER A 147 -17.89 0.07 -14.43
C SER A 147 -18.48 -1.32 -14.63
N TYR A 148 -17.85 -2.34 -14.05
CA TYR A 148 -18.26 -3.74 -14.10
C TYR A 148 -17.78 -4.49 -12.84
N VAL A 149 -18.56 -5.48 -12.41
CA VAL A 149 -18.17 -6.40 -11.33
C VAL A 149 -17.99 -7.79 -11.92
N THR A 150 -16.79 -8.35 -11.80
CA THR A 150 -16.48 -9.69 -12.27
C THR A 150 -16.61 -10.74 -11.16
N ASP A 151 -16.21 -11.98 -11.43
CA ASP A 151 -16.17 -13.05 -10.42
C ASP A 151 -15.00 -12.87 -9.43
N THR A 152 -14.91 -13.72 -8.43
CA THR A 152 -13.88 -13.65 -7.40
C THR A 152 -12.51 -14.03 -7.96
N ASN A 153 -11.47 -13.65 -7.24
CA ASN A 153 -10.07 -13.99 -7.58
C ASN A 153 -9.84 -15.51 -7.64
N VAL A 154 -10.50 -16.30 -6.77
CA VAL A 154 -10.39 -17.77 -6.75
C VAL A 154 -11.17 -18.45 -7.86
N ASN A 155 -12.05 -17.72 -8.54
CA ASN A 155 -12.88 -18.17 -9.66
C ASN A 155 -12.45 -17.56 -10.99
N ASP A 156 -11.17 -17.20 -11.14
CA ASP A 156 -10.62 -16.61 -12.35
C ASP A 156 -11.31 -15.33 -12.82
N GLY A 157 -11.74 -14.46 -11.89
CA GLY A 157 -12.50 -13.25 -12.19
C GLY A 157 -11.87 -12.34 -13.23
N ILE A 158 -10.54 -12.11 -13.19
CA ILE A 158 -9.83 -11.32 -14.19
C ILE A 158 -9.98 -11.95 -15.59
N LYS A 159 -9.72 -13.26 -15.72
CA LYS A 159 -9.84 -13.98 -16.97
C LYS A 159 -11.25 -13.90 -17.53
N LYS A 160 -12.26 -14.15 -16.69
CA LYS A 160 -13.67 -14.07 -17.09
C LYS A 160 -14.07 -12.67 -17.58
N ALA A 161 -13.56 -11.62 -16.96
CA ALA A 161 -13.79 -10.26 -17.44
C ALA A 161 -13.14 -10.05 -18.82
N CYS A 162 -11.87 -10.49 -19.00
CA CYS A 162 -11.20 -10.39 -20.29
C CYS A 162 -11.92 -11.17 -21.40
N GLU A 163 -12.44 -12.36 -21.10
CA GLU A 163 -13.26 -13.15 -22.03
C GLU A 163 -14.60 -12.46 -22.33
N HIS A 164 -15.27 -11.91 -21.31
CA HIS A 164 -16.55 -11.20 -21.45
C HIS A 164 -16.47 -9.99 -22.37
N PHE A 165 -15.37 -9.26 -22.31
CA PHE A 165 -15.12 -8.08 -23.15
C PHE A 165 -14.33 -8.38 -24.42
N GLU A 166 -14.11 -9.67 -24.75
CA GLU A 166 -13.42 -10.13 -25.95
C GLU A 166 -11.99 -9.55 -26.09
N TRP A 167 -11.28 -9.37 -24.96
CA TRP A 167 -9.88 -8.94 -24.96
C TRP A 167 -8.91 -10.10 -25.12
N ILE A 168 -9.37 -11.33 -24.86
CA ILE A 168 -8.66 -12.59 -25.05
C ILE A 168 -9.61 -13.65 -25.61
#